data_13ada92926c152fa02ae56f5b8bd4aa5
#
_entry.id   13ada92926c152fa02ae56f5b8bd4aa5
#
_cell.length_a   1.000
_cell.length_b   1.000
_cell.length_c   1.000
_cell.angle_alpha   90.00
_cell.angle_beta   90.00
_cell.angle_gamma   90.00
#
_symmetry.space_group_name_H-M   'P 1'
#
loop_
_entity.id
_entity.type
_entity.pdbx_description
1 polymer ?
#
loop_
_entity_poly.entity_id
_entity_poly.type
_entity_poly.pdbx_seq_one_letter_code
_entity_poly.pdbx_strand_id
1 'polypeptide(L)'
;MLWLGTSPHQDAVRAMLDAHDIGLLSQPTTHLPLPGWIWAADNGCFTTSGSWREDRWMAWLARPHPRAGCLFATVPDVVGDHQATLDKFRRYADQVRDLRYPVAFVAQDGATVHGIPWSDIDCLFVGGTTGFKQGLVAERLAAEARERGKWVHVGRVNSLKRLLHWHGVADSSDGTFLAFGPEKNAARVAQWVRALRNGEQQKLEIADAK
;
A
#
# COMPACT_ATOMS: atom_id res chain seq x y z
N MET A 1 -4.42 7.69 8.87
CA MET A 1 -3.93 7.00 7.66
C MET A 1 -2.41 7.13 7.56
N LEU A 2 -1.69 6.03 7.37
CA LEU A 2 -0.23 5.98 7.25
C LEU A 2 0.17 6.11 5.76
N TRP A 3 1.18 6.92 5.44
CA TRP A 3 1.79 6.95 4.11
C TRP A 3 2.96 5.96 4.05
N LEU A 4 3.04 5.15 2.99
CA LEU A 4 4.17 4.25 2.73
C LEU A 4 5.04 4.81 1.61
N GLY A 5 6.30 5.16 1.93
CA GLY A 5 7.29 5.62 0.97
C GLY A 5 8.06 4.47 0.32
N THR A 6 8.66 4.70 -0.86
CA THR A 6 9.35 3.65 -1.64
C THR A 6 10.87 3.84 -1.78
N SER A 7 11.44 4.95 -1.33
CA SER A 7 12.84 5.32 -1.59
C SER A 7 13.65 5.59 -0.31
N PRO A 8 13.92 4.56 0.53
CA PRO A 8 14.51 4.74 1.85
C PRO A 8 16.00 5.14 1.84
N HIS A 9 16.65 5.14 0.66
CA HIS A 9 18.03 5.59 0.48
C HIS A 9 18.19 7.13 0.47
N GLN A 10 17.09 7.86 0.32
CA GLN A 10 17.08 9.32 0.37
C GLN A 10 17.06 9.78 1.82
N ASP A 11 17.96 10.67 2.22
CA ASP A 11 18.13 11.09 3.62
C ASP A 11 16.84 11.65 4.21
N ALA A 12 16.13 12.50 3.46
CA ALA A 12 14.87 13.07 3.91
C ALA A 12 13.79 12.00 4.16
N VAL A 13 13.69 10.99 3.28
CA VAL A 13 12.74 9.87 3.44
C VAL A 13 13.16 8.99 4.61
N ARG A 14 14.46 8.74 4.75
CA ARG A 14 15.02 7.97 5.85
C ARG A 14 14.70 8.58 7.20
N ALA A 15 14.91 9.89 7.34
CA ALA A 15 14.59 10.62 8.56
C ALA A 15 13.10 10.47 8.94
N MET A 16 12.19 10.50 7.96
CA MET A 16 10.76 10.29 8.21
C MET A 16 10.43 8.86 8.63
N LEU A 17 11.13 7.85 8.08
CA LEU A 17 10.98 6.45 8.47
C LEU A 17 11.47 6.22 9.90
N ASP A 18 12.64 6.76 10.25
CA ASP A 18 13.24 6.67 11.58
C ASP A 18 12.39 7.39 12.65
N ALA A 19 11.71 8.47 12.27
CA ALA A 19 10.75 9.20 13.11
C ALA A 19 9.34 8.55 13.15
N HIS A 20 9.09 7.48 12.42
CA HIS A 20 7.77 6.86 12.25
C HIS A 20 6.68 7.83 11.72
N ASP A 21 7.09 8.88 11.03
CA ASP A 21 6.16 9.78 10.35
C ASP A 21 5.48 9.08 9.15
N ILE A 22 6.24 8.21 8.47
CA ILE A 22 5.79 7.34 7.37
C ILE A 22 6.24 5.91 7.61
N GLY A 23 5.68 4.96 6.83
CA GLY A 23 6.19 3.60 6.71
C GLY A 23 6.90 3.38 5.38
N LEU A 24 7.46 2.19 5.18
CA LEU A 24 8.13 1.76 3.95
C LEU A 24 7.24 0.79 3.17
N LEU A 25 7.04 1.03 1.87
CA LEU A 25 6.59 0.00 0.93
C LEU A 25 7.82 -0.60 0.25
N SER A 26 8.18 -1.82 0.64
CA SER A 26 9.37 -2.54 0.16
C SER A 26 8.98 -3.58 -0.88
N GLN A 27 9.81 -3.76 -1.91
CA GLN A 27 9.59 -4.72 -2.99
C GLN A 27 10.94 -5.39 -3.38
N PRO A 28 10.95 -6.46 -4.17
CA PRO A 28 12.17 -7.22 -4.52
C PRO A 28 13.32 -6.39 -5.09
N THR A 29 13.01 -5.26 -5.71
CA THR A 29 13.99 -4.35 -6.36
C THR A 29 14.39 -3.17 -5.48
N THR A 30 13.84 -3.05 -4.27
CA THR A 30 14.12 -1.95 -3.35
C THR A 30 14.88 -2.41 -2.11
N HIS A 31 15.26 -1.44 -1.26
CA HIS A 31 15.95 -1.75 -0.02
C HIS A 31 15.08 -2.52 0.96
N LEU A 32 15.73 -3.38 1.73
CA LEU A 32 15.08 -4.12 2.81
C LEU A 32 14.68 -3.16 3.95
N PRO A 33 13.56 -3.45 4.64
CA PRO A 33 13.19 -2.71 5.84
C PRO A 33 14.23 -2.92 6.94
N LEU A 34 14.47 -1.87 7.71
CA LEU A 34 15.31 -1.97 8.91
C LEU A 34 14.47 -2.36 10.14
N PRO A 35 15.10 -3.00 11.15
CA PRO A 35 14.43 -3.26 12.42
C PRO A 35 13.86 -1.96 13.03
N GLY A 36 12.62 -2.03 13.51
CA GLY A 36 11.90 -0.90 14.09
C GLY A 36 11.06 -0.11 13.10
N TRP A 37 11.27 -0.23 11.78
CA TRP A 37 10.43 0.43 10.80
C TRP A 37 9.06 -0.23 10.66
N ILE A 38 8.03 0.59 10.45
CA ILE A 38 6.72 0.13 9.97
C ILE A 38 6.84 -0.02 8.46
N TRP A 39 6.41 -1.16 7.93
CA TRP A 39 6.58 -1.44 6.52
C TRP A 39 5.51 -2.38 5.96
N ALA A 40 5.43 -2.48 4.64
CA ALA A 40 4.65 -3.49 3.94
C ALA A 40 5.47 -4.08 2.79
N ALA A 41 5.21 -5.34 2.45
CA ALA A 41 5.84 -6.02 1.34
C ALA A 41 4.96 -5.92 0.09
N ASP A 42 5.45 -5.23 -0.94
CA ASP A 42 4.82 -5.21 -2.25
C ASP A 42 5.38 -6.31 -3.16
N ASN A 43 4.56 -6.85 -4.04
CA ASN A 43 4.97 -7.91 -4.96
C ASN A 43 5.81 -7.40 -6.15
N GLY A 44 5.77 -6.11 -6.46
CA GLY A 44 6.50 -5.51 -7.57
C GLY A 44 5.93 -5.78 -8.96
N CYS A 45 4.75 -6.40 -9.07
CA CYS A 45 4.14 -6.74 -10.36
C CYS A 45 3.92 -5.52 -11.26
N PHE A 46 3.58 -4.37 -10.67
CA PHE A 46 3.35 -3.14 -11.42
C PHE A 46 4.63 -2.54 -12.01
N THR A 47 5.74 -2.58 -11.26
CA THR A 47 6.98 -1.90 -11.61
C THR A 47 7.79 -2.65 -12.67
N THR A 48 7.60 -3.96 -12.75
CA THR A 48 8.41 -4.85 -13.58
C THR A 48 7.70 -5.34 -14.83
N SER A 49 6.71 -4.59 -15.34
CA SER A 49 5.84 -4.97 -16.45
C SER A 49 6.54 -5.87 -17.51
N GLY A 50 6.15 -7.14 -17.60
CA GLY A 50 6.70 -8.13 -18.51
C GLY A 50 7.96 -8.88 -18.02
N SER A 51 8.66 -8.42 -16.98
CA SER A 51 9.85 -9.09 -16.41
C SER A 51 9.65 -9.58 -14.98
N TRP A 52 8.43 -9.52 -14.46
CA TRP A 52 8.14 -10.01 -13.13
C TRP A 52 8.37 -11.53 -13.04
N ARG A 53 9.04 -11.92 -11.94
CA ARG A 53 9.43 -13.31 -11.72
C ARG A 53 8.98 -13.77 -10.34
N GLU A 54 8.13 -14.77 -10.34
CA GLU A 54 7.58 -15.42 -9.17
C GLU A 54 8.67 -15.95 -8.22
N ASP A 55 9.64 -16.69 -8.79
CA ASP A 55 10.75 -17.27 -8.02
C ASP A 55 11.60 -16.20 -7.31
N ARG A 56 11.82 -15.05 -7.95
CA ARG A 56 12.54 -13.92 -7.34
C ARG A 56 11.74 -13.27 -6.22
N TRP A 57 10.43 -13.10 -6.43
CA TRP A 57 9.54 -12.53 -5.41
C TRP A 57 9.49 -13.44 -4.18
N MET A 58 9.25 -14.75 -4.34
CA MET A 58 9.21 -15.70 -3.23
C MET A 58 10.56 -15.79 -2.51
N ALA A 59 11.67 -15.86 -3.25
CA ALA A 59 13.00 -15.87 -2.66
C ALA A 59 13.30 -14.59 -1.87
N TRP A 60 12.83 -13.44 -2.33
CA TRP A 60 12.95 -12.18 -1.61
C TRP A 60 12.08 -12.19 -0.35
N LEU A 61 10.82 -12.60 -0.43
CA LEU A 61 9.89 -12.64 0.70
C LEU A 61 10.34 -13.60 1.81
N ALA A 62 11.00 -14.70 1.43
CA ALA A 62 11.58 -15.70 2.35
C ALA A 62 12.82 -15.20 3.11
N ARG A 63 13.41 -14.07 2.74
CA ARG A 63 14.57 -13.51 3.47
C ARG A 63 14.19 -13.16 4.92
N PRO A 64 15.18 -13.04 5.83
CA PRO A 64 14.95 -12.71 7.23
C PRO A 64 14.62 -11.22 7.43
N HIS A 65 13.51 -10.78 6.83
CA HIS A 65 12.98 -9.43 7.08
C HIS A 65 12.47 -9.29 8.52
N PRO A 66 12.50 -8.10 9.12
CA PRO A 66 11.88 -7.85 10.43
C PRO A 66 10.36 -8.02 10.32
N ARG A 67 9.83 -9.15 10.82
CA ARG A 67 8.38 -9.45 10.80
C ARG A 67 7.60 -8.48 11.68
N ALA A 68 8.17 -8.08 12.80
CA ALA A 68 7.62 -7.01 13.62
C ALA A 68 7.57 -5.72 12.81
N GLY A 69 6.42 -5.05 12.79
CA GLY A 69 6.20 -3.85 12.00
C GLY A 69 5.76 -4.09 10.55
N CYS A 70 5.71 -5.35 10.07
CA CYS A 70 5.13 -5.66 8.77
C CYS A 70 3.60 -5.60 8.82
N LEU A 71 3.00 -4.67 8.08
CA LEU A 71 1.56 -4.46 8.01
C LEU A 71 0.88 -5.53 7.18
N PHE A 72 1.48 -5.88 6.04
CA PHE A 72 0.98 -6.90 5.11
C PHE A 72 2.03 -7.25 4.06
N ALA A 73 1.83 -8.40 3.40
CA ALA A 73 2.52 -8.77 2.17
C ALA A 73 1.50 -8.99 1.05
N THR A 74 1.69 -8.29 -0.07
CA THR A 74 0.81 -8.42 -1.23
C THR A 74 1.08 -9.72 -1.97
N VAL A 75 0.03 -10.52 -2.15
CA VAL A 75 0.06 -11.66 -3.07
C VAL A 75 0.12 -11.12 -4.51
N PRO A 76 0.81 -11.81 -5.44
CA PRO A 76 0.91 -11.36 -6.83
C PRO A 76 -0.44 -11.08 -7.47
N ASP A 77 -0.50 -10.00 -8.25
CA ASP A 77 -1.70 -9.56 -8.94
C ASP A 77 -1.51 -9.43 -10.46
N VAL A 78 -2.59 -9.19 -11.17
CA VAL A 78 -2.62 -8.80 -12.59
C VAL A 78 -3.34 -7.47 -12.68
N VAL A 79 -2.59 -6.43 -13.03
CA VAL A 79 -3.11 -5.06 -13.05
C VAL A 79 -4.30 -4.94 -14.02
N GLY A 80 -5.44 -4.47 -13.51
CA GLY A 80 -6.66 -4.28 -14.28
C GLY A 80 -7.50 -5.56 -14.49
N ASP A 81 -7.09 -6.72 -13.91
CA ASP A 81 -7.81 -7.98 -14.07
C ASP A 81 -8.02 -8.67 -12.71
N HIS A 82 -9.25 -8.56 -12.21
CA HIS A 82 -9.63 -9.16 -10.93
C HIS A 82 -9.59 -10.69 -10.96
N GLN A 83 -10.08 -11.32 -12.04
CA GLN A 83 -10.17 -12.78 -12.11
C GLN A 83 -8.78 -13.41 -12.14
N ALA A 84 -7.89 -12.90 -12.99
CA ALA A 84 -6.51 -13.37 -13.06
C ALA A 84 -5.76 -13.11 -11.73
N THR A 85 -6.07 -12.01 -11.04
CA THR A 85 -5.55 -11.73 -9.69
C THR A 85 -6.05 -12.75 -8.67
N LEU A 86 -7.34 -13.09 -8.69
CA LEU A 86 -7.92 -14.08 -7.79
C LEU A 86 -7.30 -15.48 -7.99
N ASP A 87 -7.00 -15.85 -9.23
CA ASP A 87 -6.37 -17.14 -9.54
C ASP A 87 -4.92 -17.19 -9.01
N LYS A 88 -4.17 -16.09 -9.12
CA LYS A 88 -2.86 -15.98 -8.48
C LYS A 88 -2.95 -16.00 -6.96
N PHE A 89 -3.94 -15.31 -6.39
CA PHE A 89 -4.15 -15.29 -4.95
C PHE A 89 -4.34 -16.71 -4.40
N ARG A 90 -5.22 -17.49 -5.01
CA ARG A 90 -5.46 -18.90 -4.63
C ARG A 90 -4.20 -19.76 -4.70
N ARG A 91 -3.30 -19.43 -5.62
CA ARG A 91 -2.05 -20.16 -5.79
C ARG A 91 -0.98 -19.82 -4.75
N TYR A 92 -0.93 -18.57 -4.28
CA TYR A 92 0.22 -18.06 -3.50
C TYR A 92 -0.10 -17.62 -2.09
N ALA A 93 -1.36 -17.42 -1.72
CA ALA A 93 -1.73 -16.87 -0.42
C ALA A 93 -1.22 -17.72 0.76
N ASP A 94 -1.33 -19.05 0.65
CA ASP A 94 -0.87 -19.97 1.69
C ASP A 94 0.67 -19.89 1.87
N GLN A 95 1.42 -19.77 0.79
CA GLN A 95 2.87 -19.62 0.84
C GLN A 95 3.29 -18.33 1.56
N VAL A 96 2.55 -17.23 1.38
CA VAL A 96 2.77 -15.96 2.10
C VAL A 96 2.46 -16.15 3.59
N ARG A 97 1.37 -16.83 3.90
CA ARG A 97 0.94 -17.11 5.28
C ARG A 97 1.92 -18.01 6.01
N ASP A 98 2.46 -19.04 5.34
CA ASP A 98 3.48 -19.94 5.88
C ASP A 98 4.77 -19.21 6.23
N LEU A 99 5.10 -18.16 5.51
CA LEU A 99 6.19 -17.23 5.84
C LEU A 99 5.84 -16.26 6.99
N ARG A 100 4.66 -16.38 7.59
CA ARG A 100 4.15 -15.58 8.70
C ARG A 100 4.01 -14.08 8.41
N TYR A 101 3.56 -13.77 7.23
CA TYR A 101 3.12 -12.42 6.87
C TYR A 101 1.59 -12.32 6.97
N PRO A 102 1.05 -11.16 7.41
CA PRO A 102 -0.34 -10.83 7.14
C PRO A 102 -0.56 -10.75 5.62
N VAL A 103 -1.61 -11.40 5.13
CA VAL A 103 -1.83 -11.60 3.69
C VAL A 103 -2.69 -10.48 3.11
N ALA A 104 -2.22 -9.81 2.06
CA ALA A 104 -3.00 -8.81 1.34
C ALA A 104 -3.48 -9.32 -0.02
N PHE A 105 -4.79 -9.16 -0.29
CA PHE A 105 -5.38 -9.33 -1.61
C PHE A 105 -5.46 -7.98 -2.34
N VAL A 106 -5.01 -7.93 -3.59
CA VAL A 106 -5.08 -6.72 -4.40
C VAL A 106 -6.38 -6.71 -5.21
N ALA A 107 -7.33 -5.84 -4.84
CA ALA A 107 -8.54 -5.64 -5.62
C ALA A 107 -8.22 -4.88 -6.90
N GLN A 108 -8.65 -5.44 -8.03
CA GLN A 108 -8.42 -4.92 -9.37
C GLN A 108 -9.74 -4.60 -10.05
N ASP A 109 -9.69 -3.97 -11.23
CA ASP A 109 -10.86 -3.69 -12.06
C ASP A 109 -11.67 -4.98 -12.26
N GLY A 110 -12.99 -4.89 -12.12
CA GLY A 110 -13.90 -6.05 -12.12
C GLY A 110 -14.15 -6.68 -10.74
N ALA A 111 -13.47 -6.23 -9.68
CA ALA A 111 -13.72 -6.73 -8.33
C ALA A 111 -15.14 -6.41 -7.86
N THR A 112 -15.73 -7.34 -7.13
CA THR A 112 -17.01 -7.18 -6.43
C THR A 112 -16.89 -7.61 -4.98
N VAL A 113 -17.80 -7.17 -4.11
CA VAL A 113 -17.79 -7.56 -2.69
C VAL A 113 -17.80 -9.08 -2.51
N HIS A 114 -18.57 -9.79 -3.32
CA HIS A 114 -18.65 -11.25 -3.25
C HIS A 114 -17.45 -11.97 -3.88
N GLY A 115 -16.68 -11.27 -4.71
CA GLY A 115 -15.49 -11.81 -5.37
C GLY A 115 -14.22 -11.73 -4.53
N ILE A 116 -14.21 -11.02 -3.39
CA ILE A 116 -13.04 -10.91 -2.51
C ILE A 116 -12.97 -12.11 -1.57
N PRO A 117 -11.80 -12.76 -1.41
CA PRO A 117 -11.61 -13.90 -0.51
C PRO A 117 -11.45 -13.45 0.95
N TRP A 118 -12.52 -12.88 1.53
CA TRP A 118 -12.50 -12.21 2.84
C TRP A 118 -11.96 -13.04 4.00
N SER A 119 -12.20 -14.36 4.01
CA SER A 119 -11.70 -15.27 5.03
C SER A 119 -10.18 -15.44 5.02
N ASP A 120 -9.57 -15.22 3.85
CA ASP A 120 -8.18 -15.58 3.58
C ASP A 120 -7.24 -14.38 3.54
N ILE A 121 -7.75 -13.18 3.85
CA ILE A 121 -6.97 -11.95 3.84
C ILE A 121 -6.95 -11.26 5.21
N ASP A 122 -5.86 -10.58 5.48
CA ASP A 122 -5.70 -9.65 6.59
C ASP A 122 -5.79 -8.20 6.13
N CYS A 123 -5.48 -7.94 4.84
CA CYS A 123 -5.49 -6.63 4.22
C CYS A 123 -6.20 -6.67 2.86
N LEU A 124 -7.08 -5.70 2.61
CA LEU A 124 -7.55 -5.36 1.27
C LEU A 124 -6.66 -4.25 0.70
N PHE A 125 -5.92 -4.55 -0.36
CA PHE A 125 -5.18 -3.55 -1.12
C PHE A 125 -6.02 -3.08 -2.31
N VAL A 126 -6.46 -1.83 -2.32
CA VAL A 126 -7.20 -1.23 -3.43
C VAL A 126 -6.19 -0.83 -4.52
N GLY A 127 -6.05 -1.71 -5.51
CA GLY A 127 -5.19 -1.56 -6.70
C GLY A 127 -5.97 -1.03 -7.90
N GLY A 128 -5.69 -1.60 -9.08
CA GLY A 128 -6.42 -1.31 -10.31
C GLY A 128 -6.10 0.04 -10.96
N THR A 129 -6.91 0.38 -11.95
CA THR A 129 -6.79 1.64 -12.68
C THR A 129 -7.17 2.84 -11.79
N THR A 130 -6.79 4.04 -12.23
CA THR A 130 -7.20 5.26 -11.53
C THR A 130 -8.72 5.39 -11.49
N GLY A 131 -9.41 5.01 -12.57
CA GLY A 131 -10.87 5.02 -12.63
C GLY A 131 -11.52 4.09 -11.62
N PHE A 132 -11.00 2.87 -11.49
CA PHE A 132 -11.46 1.91 -10.49
C PHE A 132 -11.29 2.47 -9.07
N LYS A 133 -10.09 2.97 -8.72
CA LYS A 133 -9.79 3.52 -7.39
C LYS A 133 -10.59 4.76 -7.00
N GLN A 134 -11.11 5.50 -7.98
CA GLN A 134 -11.95 6.67 -7.75
C GLN A 134 -13.45 6.36 -7.89
N GLY A 135 -13.81 5.10 -8.07
CA GLY A 135 -15.17 4.66 -8.29
C GLY A 135 -15.83 4.11 -7.03
N LEU A 136 -17.15 4.16 -7.01
CA LEU A 136 -17.98 3.67 -5.89
C LEU A 136 -17.74 2.20 -5.54
N VAL A 137 -17.29 1.38 -6.49
CA VAL A 137 -16.97 -0.03 -6.23
C VAL A 137 -15.79 -0.13 -5.26
N ALA A 138 -14.71 0.60 -5.51
CA ALA A 138 -13.53 0.59 -4.64
C ALA A 138 -13.85 1.13 -3.23
N GLU A 139 -14.68 2.17 -3.15
CA GLU A 139 -15.16 2.70 -1.86
C GLU A 139 -15.99 1.67 -1.08
N ARG A 140 -16.90 0.97 -1.75
CA ARG A 140 -17.70 -0.11 -1.13
C ARG A 140 -16.84 -1.27 -0.66
N LEU A 141 -15.85 -1.68 -1.45
CA LEU A 141 -14.90 -2.74 -1.07
C LEU A 141 -14.10 -2.32 0.18
N ALA A 142 -13.65 -1.08 0.23
CA ALA A 142 -12.91 -0.56 1.38
C ALA A 142 -13.80 -0.47 2.65
N ALA A 143 -15.04 -0.02 2.51
CA ALA A 143 -16.00 0.00 3.61
C ALA A 143 -16.28 -1.41 4.15
N GLU A 144 -16.55 -2.38 3.28
CA GLU A 144 -16.76 -3.79 3.63
C GLU A 144 -15.53 -4.39 4.32
N ALA A 145 -14.32 -4.07 3.85
CA ALA A 145 -13.08 -4.52 4.48
C ALA A 145 -13.00 -4.02 5.93
N ARG A 146 -13.33 -2.77 6.19
CA ARG A 146 -13.34 -2.20 7.54
C ARG A 146 -14.40 -2.85 8.44
N GLU A 147 -15.60 -3.07 7.94
CA GLU A 147 -16.67 -3.78 8.68
C GLU A 147 -16.22 -5.19 9.09
N ARG A 148 -15.36 -5.83 8.26
CA ARG A 148 -14.76 -7.13 8.56
C ARG A 148 -13.48 -7.06 9.39
N GLY A 149 -13.08 -5.87 9.86
CA GLY A 149 -11.85 -5.67 10.65
C GLY A 149 -10.56 -5.91 9.86
N LYS A 150 -10.61 -5.79 8.51
CA LYS A 150 -9.43 -5.92 7.66
C LYS A 150 -8.72 -4.59 7.52
N TRP A 151 -7.38 -4.62 7.41
CA TRP A 151 -6.59 -3.46 7.04
C TRP A 151 -6.94 -3.00 5.63
N VAL A 152 -7.07 -1.72 5.39
CA VAL A 152 -7.32 -1.15 4.06
C VAL A 152 -6.11 -0.35 3.62
N HIS A 153 -5.51 -0.77 2.50
CA HIS A 153 -4.44 -0.03 1.84
C HIS A 153 -4.88 0.45 0.46
N VAL A 154 -4.53 1.67 0.07
CA VAL A 154 -4.84 2.22 -1.25
C VAL A 154 -3.57 2.59 -2.00
N GLY A 155 -3.35 1.94 -3.13
CA GLY A 155 -2.15 2.13 -3.95
C GLY A 155 -2.14 3.41 -4.78
N ARG A 156 -0.95 4.03 -4.90
CA ARG A 156 -0.66 5.16 -5.81
C ARG A 156 -1.50 6.42 -5.55
N VAL A 157 -1.56 6.84 -4.29
CA VAL A 157 -2.19 8.10 -3.86
C VAL A 157 -1.16 9.23 -3.95
N ASN A 158 -1.13 9.97 -5.05
CA ASN A 158 -0.07 10.95 -5.37
C ASN A 158 -0.50 12.42 -5.22
N SER A 159 -1.57 12.71 -4.50
CA SER A 159 -2.02 14.08 -4.24
C SER A 159 -2.81 14.19 -2.95
N LEU A 160 -2.81 15.39 -2.36
CA LEU A 160 -3.60 15.68 -1.17
C LEU A 160 -5.09 15.39 -1.40
N LYS A 161 -5.65 15.78 -2.56
CA LYS A 161 -7.06 15.51 -2.90
C LYS A 161 -7.41 14.02 -2.80
N ARG A 162 -6.55 13.13 -3.32
CA ARG A 162 -6.77 11.68 -3.23
C ARG A 162 -6.54 11.17 -1.82
N LEU A 163 -5.59 11.74 -1.09
CA LEU A 163 -5.34 11.40 0.30
C LEU A 163 -6.55 11.72 1.17
N LEU A 164 -7.16 12.90 0.98
CA LEU A 164 -8.39 13.32 1.66
C LEU A 164 -9.59 12.44 1.30
N HIS A 165 -9.72 12.06 0.02
CA HIS A 165 -10.78 11.16 -0.43
C HIS A 165 -10.79 9.83 0.32
N TRP A 166 -9.60 9.25 0.58
CA TRP A 166 -9.46 7.98 1.28
C TRP A 166 -9.30 8.12 2.80
N HIS A 167 -9.18 9.35 3.30
CA HIS A 167 -9.06 9.58 4.74
C HIS A 167 -10.33 9.15 5.49
N GLY A 168 -10.13 8.46 6.61
CA GLY A 168 -11.25 7.90 7.39
C GLY A 168 -11.71 6.52 6.91
N VAL A 169 -11.33 6.10 5.69
CA VAL A 169 -11.64 4.77 5.15
C VAL A 169 -10.38 3.89 5.05
N ALA A 170 -9.28 4.42 4.52
CA ALA A 170 -8.02 3.68 4.40
C ALA A 170 -7.15 3.84 5.65
N ASP A 171 -6.50 2.74 6.06
CA ASP A 171 -5.53 2.71 7.15
C ASP A 171 -4.15 3.15 6.65
N SER A 172 -3.82 2.81 5.39
CA SER A 172 -2.56 3.22 4.75
C SER A 172 -2.72 3.49 3.25
N SER A 173 -1.79 4.23 2.69
CA SER A 173 -1.65 4.46 1.26
C SER A 173 -0.18 4.54 0.88
N ASP A 174 0.11 4.32 -0.41
CA ASP A 174 1.43 4.57 -0.99
C ASP A 174 1.35 5.59 -2.13
N GLY A 175 2.50 6.02 -2.58
CA GLY A 175 2.61 6.87 -3.76
C GLY A 175 4.05 7.19 -4.12
N THR A 176 4.25 7.56 -5.38
CA THR A 176 5.55 7.92 -5.93
C THR A 176 5.92 9.40 -5.72
N PHE A 177 5.05 10.18 -5.08
CA PHE A 177 5.27 11.62 -4.89
C PHE A 177 6.61 11.94 -4.19
N LEU A 178 6.98 11.14 -3.17
CA LEU A 178 8.28 11.28 -2.51
C LEU A 178 9.46 10.92 -3.43
N ALA A 179 9.30 9.93 -4.31
CA ALA A 179 10.36 9.48 -5.21
C ALA A 179 10.71 10.54 -6.29
N PHE A 180 9.76 11.37 -6.67
CA PHE A 180 9.94 12.43 -7.68
C PHE A 180 10.46 13.77 -7.11
N GLY A 181 11.33 13.76 -6.14
CA GLY A 181 11.94 14.96 -5.56
C GLY A 181 11.86 14.94 -4.04
N PRO A 182 12.54 14.01 -3.41
CA PRO A 182 12.42 13.73 -1.99
C PRO A 182 12.66 14.97 -1.12
N GLU A 183 13.67 15.78 -1.44
CA GLU A 183 14.00 16.98 -0.70
C GLU A 183 12.85 18.02 -0.64
N LYS A 184 12.13 18.19 -1.76
CA LYS A 184 11.00 19.13 -1.84
C LYS A 184 9.71 18.53 -1.29
N ASN A 185 9.50 17.25 -1.52
CA ASN A 185 8.21 16.60 -1.30
C ASN A 185 8.10 15.98 0.11
N ALA A 186 9.22 15.67 0.77
CA ALA A 186 9.22 15.12 2.12
C ALA A 186 8.52 16.03 3.13
N ALA A 187 8.87 17.32 3.14
CA ALA A 187 8.23 18.30 4.03
C ALA A 187 6.71 18.40 3.79
N ARG A 188 6.29 18.36 2.51
CA ARG A 188 4.87 18.43 2.14
C ARG A 188 4.12 17.17 2.57
N VAL A 189 4.66 15.98 2.32
CA VAL A 189 4.04 14.73 2.78
C VAL A 189 3.98 14.67 4.30
N ALA A 190 5.04 15.07 5.00
CA ALA A 190 5.03 15.15 6.46
C ALA A 190 3.92 16.07 6.97
N GLN A 191 3.75 17.23 6.35
CA GLN A 191 2.66 18.16 6.68
C GLN A 191 1.29 17.50 6.47
N TRP A 192 1.04 16.86 5.32
CA TRP A 192 -0.23 16.20 5.02
C TRP A 192 -0.55 15.11 6.03
N VAL A 193 0.42 14.22 6.29
CA VAL A 193 0.22 13.08 7.20
C VAL A 193 -0.04 13.55 8.64
N ARG A 194 0.70 14.56 9.12
CA ARG A 194 0.49 15.12 10.47
C ARG A 194 -0.87 15.78 10.61
N ALA A 195 -1.27 16.60 9.62
CA ALA A 195 -2.56 17.28 9.66
C ALA A 195 -3.74 16.30 9.59
N LEU A 196 -3.62 15.23 8.82
CA LEU A 196 -4.63 14.17 8.79
C LEU A 196 -4.71 13.42 10.14
N ARG A 197 -3.57 13.14 10.78
CA ARG A 197 -3.55 12.53 12.12
C ARG A 197 -4.20 13.43 13.18
N ASN A 198 -4.05 14.75 13.05
CA ASN A 198 -4.58 15.74 13.99
C ASN A 198 -6.01 16.19 13.69
N GLY A 199 -6.64 15.69 12.62
CA GLY A 199 -7.97 16.13 12.20
C GLY A 199 -8.02 17.54 11.58
N GLU A 200 -6.88 18.06 11.12
CA GLU A 200 -6.72 19.43 10.59
C GLU A 200 -6.97 19.52 9.06
N GLN A 201 -7.88 18.73 8.53
CA GLN A 201 -8.14 18.62 7.09
C GLN A 201 -8.49 19.95 6.42
N GLN A 202 -9.33 20.77 7.06
CA GLN A 202 -9.75 22.08 6.52
C GLN A 202 -8.57 23.03 6.29
N LYS A 203 -7.53 22.97 7.14
CA LYS A 203 -6.34 23.81 6.98
C LYS A 203 -5.52 23.42 5.76
N LEU A 204 -5.52 22.14 5.39
CA LEU A 204 -4.82 21.62 4.22
C LEU A 204 -5.49 22.03 2.91
N GLU A 205 -6.81 21.98 2.82
CA GLU A 205 -7.56 22.36 1.62
C GLU A 205 -7.32 23.84 1.25
N ILE A 206 -7.23 24.71 2.26
CA ILE A 206 -6.95 26.14 2.05
C ILE A 206 -5.49 26.37 1.59
N ALA A 207 -4.55 25.56 2.07
CA ALA A 207 -3.14 25.70 1.73
C ALA A 207 -2.79 25.18 0.32
N ASP A 208 -3.50 24.16 -0.16
CA ASP A 208 -3.27 23.55 -1.49
C ASP A 208 -3.96 24.34 -2.62
N ALA A 209 -4.90 25.24 -2.27
CA ALA A 209 -5.60 26.12 -3.22
C ALA A 209 -4.82 27.41 -3.57
N LYS A 210 -3.68 27.65 -2.95
CA LYS A 210 -2.76 28.78 -3.19
C LYS A 210 -1.51 28.35 -3.93
#